data_d5f608c73925e04590d452c17cb9b0d1
#
_entry.id   d5f608c73925e04590d452c17cb9b0d1
#
_cell.length_a   1.000
_cell.length_b   1.000
_cell.length_c   1.000
_cell.angle_alpha   90.00
_cell.angle_beta   90.00
_cell.angle_gamma   90.00
#
_symmetry.space_group_name_H-M   'P 1'
#
loop_
_entity.id
_entity.type
_entity.pdbx_description
1 polymer ?
#
loop_
_entity_poly.entity_id
_entity_poly.type
_entity_poly.pdbx_seq_one_letter_code
_entity_poly.pdbx_strand_id
1 'polypeptide(L)'
;FFFFFFFFFFFLFSLHQNSLSQLIQLVRGKLEKASRRKIIATITLDVHGRDVLKGLISEKTEGPEAFAWSRQLRFYWAKETRDIQIRICDYRTLYSYEYIGNTGRLVITPLTDRCYITLTTALRLMLSGAPAGPAGTGKTETTKDLGRAIALCV
;
A
#
# COMPACT_ATOMS: atom_id res chain seq x y z
N PHE A 1 -16.78 21.09 -0.09
CA PHE A 1 -16.23 19.73 0.09
C PHE A 1 -14.99 19.48 -0.76
N PHE A 2 -14.97 19.83 -2.04
CA PHE A 2 -13.85 19.68 -2.97
C PHE A 2 -12.55 20.35 -2.46
N PHE A 3 -12.63 21.61 -2.02
CA PHE A 3 -11.47 22.35 -1.47
C PHE A 3 -10.88 21.66 -0.22
N PHE A 4 -11.70 21.08 0.63
CA PHE A 4 -11.25 20.41 1.85
C PHE A 4 -10.43 19.14 1.53
N PHE A 5 -10.88 18.28 0.61
CA PHE A 5 -10.14 17.09 0.19
C PHE A 5 -8.81 17.44 -0.47
N PHE A 6 -8.81 18.46 -1.33
CA PHE A 6 -7.59 18.91 -2.01
C PHE A 6 -6.55 19.44 -1.02
N PHE A 7 -6.94 20.32 -0.11
CA PHE A 7 -6.04 20.82 0.94
C PHE A 7 -5.56 19.72 1.88
N PHE A 8 -6.41 18.78 2.21
CA PHE A 8 -6.07 17.65 3.07
C PHE A 8 -5.01 16.75 2.41
N PHE A 9 -5.16 16.39 1.15
CA PHE A 9 -4.15 15.60 0.43
C PHE A 9 -2.84 16.37 0.26
N PHE A 10 -2.90 17.65 0.01
CA PHE A 10 -1.70 18.49 -0.10
C PHE A 10 -0.95 18.59 1.23
N PHE A 11 -1.67 18.75 2.33
CA PHE A 11 -1.09 18.74 3.67
C PHE A 11 -0.42 17.39 3.99
N LEU A 12 -1.10 16.28 3.72
CA LEU A 12 -0.54 14.95 3.92
C LEU A 12 0.69 14.71 3.03
N PHE A 13 0.66 15.16 1.79
CA PHE A 13 1.82 15.08 0.89
C PHE A 13 3.03 15.82 1.45
N SER A 14 2.85 17.04 1.94
CA SER A 14 3.91 17.81 2.58
C SER A 14 4.46 17.10 3.84
N LEU A 15 3.58 16.51 4.65
CA LEU A 15 3.97 15.73 5.82
C LEU A 15 4.83 14.53 5.44
N HIS A 16 4.43 13.75 4.42
CA HIS A 16 5.22 12.63 3.93
C HIS A 16 6.58 13.06 3.37
N GLN A 17 6.67 14.19 2.66
CA GLN A 17 7.96 14.72 2.20
C GLN A 17 8.91 15.05 3.34
N ASN A 18 8.40 15.68 4.40
CA ASN A 18 9.20 16.00 5.59
C ASN A 18 9.67 14.73 6.31
N SER A 19 8.79 13.76 6.51
CA SER A 19 9.11 12.44 7.10
C SER A 19 10.20 11.74 6.29
N LEU A 20 10.06 11.65 4.97
CA LEU A 20 11.05 11.03 4.09
C LEU A 20 12.42 11.71 4.18
N SER A 21 12.46 13.05 4.23
CA SER A 21 13.71 13.80 4.36
C SER A 21 14.45 13.45 5.66
N GLN A 22 13.73 13.34 6.77
CA GLN A 22 14.28 12.94 8.06
C GLN A 22 14.76 11.49 8.05
N LEU A 23 13.98 10.56 7.51
CA LEU A 23 14.35 9.14 7.41
C LEU A 23 15.57 8.92 6.53
N ILE A 24 15.71 9.67 5.42
CA ILE A 24 16.89 9.64 4.54
C ILE A 24 18.15 10.12 5.29
N GLN A 25 18.03 11.17 6.09
CA GLN A 25 19.15 11.63 6.93
C GLN A 25 19.56 10.56 7.96
N LEU A 26 18.58 9.93 8.62
CA LEU A 26 18.84 8.85 9.58
C LEU A 26 19.54 7.65 8.92
N VAL A 27 19.11 7.22 7.74
CA VAL A 27 19.67 6.04 7.07
C VAL A 27 21.11 6.26 6.59
N ARG A 28 21.49 7.52 6.35
CA ARG A 28 22.88 7.91 6.00
C ARG A 28 23.82 7.85 7.19
N GLY A 29 23.31 7.91 8.41
CA GLY A 29 24.08 7.83 9.64
C GLY A 29 24.57 6.42 9.98
N LYS A 30 25.30 6.32 11.08
CA LYS A 30 25.73 5.03 11.65
C LYS A 30 24.54 4.41 12.38
N LEU A 31 24.00 3.33 11.83
CA LEU A 31 22.88 2.59 12.38
C LEU A 31 23.21 1.11 12.51
N GLU A 32 22.67 0.49 13.55
CA GLU A 32 22.66 -0.94 13.70
C GLU A 32 21.89 -1.61 12.53
N LYS A 33 22.28 -2.83 12.14
CA LYS A 33 21.71 -3.57 11.00
C LYS A 33 20.18 -3.74 11.11
N ALA A 34 19.68 -4.04 12.31
CA ALA A 34 18.23 -4.21 12.54
C ALA A 34 17.47 -2.89 12.38
N SER A 35 17.97 -1.80 12.96
CA SER A 35 17.39 -0.46 12.85
C SER A 35 17.41 0.05 11.41
N ARG A 36 18.52 -0.19 10.69
CA ARG A 36 18.63 0.16 9.26
C ARG A 36 17.57 -0.54 8.41
N ARG A 37 17.33 -1.84 8.64
CA ARG A 37 16.28 -2.58 7.92
C ARG A 37 14.88 -2.01 8.17
N LYS A 38 14.56 -1.65 9.42
CA LYS A 38 13.28 -1.03 9.77
C LYS A 38 13.10 0.30 9.04
N ILE A 39 14.12 1.17 9.08
CA ILE A 39 14.06 2.49 8.44
C ILE A 39 13.91 2.34 6.91
N ILE A 40 14.63 1.42 6.27
CA ILE A 40 14.50 1.18 4.82
C ILE A 40 13.07 0.72 4.48
N ALA A 41 12.48 -0.21 5.27
CA ALA A 41 11.10 -0.64 5.05
C ALA A 41 10.11 0.53 5.21
N THR A 42 10.30 1.40 6.22
CA THR A 42 9.48 2.59 6.43
C THR A 42 9.61 3.57 5.26
N ILE A 43 10.83 3.83 4.78
CA ILE A 43 11.07 4.69 3.61
C ILE A 43 10.31 4.15 2.39
N THR A 44 10.35 2.84 2.14
CA THR A 44 9.63 2.23 1.01
C THR A 44 8.12 2.47 1.10
N LEU A 45 7.53 2.34 2.29
CA LEU A 45 6.10 2.61 2.53
C LEU A 45 5.77 4.09 2.37
N ASP A 46 6.58 4.98 2.91
CA ASP A 46 6.37 6.43 2.83
C ASP A 46 6.52 6.96 1.39
N VAL A 47 7.46 6.41 0.61
CA VAL A 47 7.59 6.73 -0.83
C VAL A 47 6.31 6.34 -1.57
N HIS A 48 5.78 5.13 -1.31
CA HIS A 48 4.51 4.72 -1.91
C HIS A 48 3.36 5.64 -1.50
N GLY A 49 3.21 5.94 -0.21
CA GLY A 49 2.18 6.86 0.30
C GLY A 49 2.27 8.24 -0.34
N ARG A 50 3.47 8.80 -0.48
CA ARG A 50 3.72 10.06 -1.19
C ARG A 50 3.26 10.00 -2.66
N ASP A 51 3.61 8.92 -3.36
CA ASP A 51 3.29 8.78 -4.79
C ASP A 51 1.78 8.58 -5.02
N VAL A 52 1.10 7.86 -4.11
CA VAL A 52 -0.37 7.77 -4.08
C VAL A 52 -0.99 9.16 -3.90
N LEU A 53 -0.55 9.93 -2.90
CA LEU A 53 -1.06 11.28 -2.65
C LEU A 53 -0.82 12.20 -3.84
N LYS A 54 0.36 12.13 -4.46
CA LYS A 54 0.66 12.87 -5.69
C LYS A 54 -0.31 12.52 -6.82
N GLY A 55 -0.61 11.24 -6.99
CA GLY A 55 -1.60 10.75 -7.97
C GLY A 55 -3.00 11.30 -7.69
N LEU A 56 -3.48 11.21 -6.45
CA LEU A 56 -4.80 11.72 -6.03
C LEU A 56 -4.94 13.22 -6.25
N ILE A 57 -3.89 14.00 -5.99
CA ILE A 57 -3.85 15.44 -6.25
C ILE A 57 -3.90 15.72 -7.75
N SER A 58 -3.09 15.01 -8.56
CA SER A 58 -3.03 15.22 -10.01
C SER A 58 -4.34 14.83 -10.73
N GLU A 59 -5.00 13.78 -10.25
CA GLU A 59 -6.30 13.31 -10.75
C GLU A 59 -7.49 14.12 -10.18
N LYS A 60 -7.21 15.16 -9.37
CA LYS A 60 -8.22 16.02 -8.72
C LYS A 60 -9.33 15.22 -8.03
N THR A 61 -8.94 14.22 -7.26
CA THR A 61 -9.86 13.31 -6.58
C THR A 61 -10.81 14.06 -5.65
N GLU A 62 -12.11 14.01 -5.91
CA GLU A 62 -13.14 14.80 -5.22
C GLU A 62 -13.71 14.12 -3.98
N GLY A 63 -13.53 12.81 -3.83
CA GLY A 63 -14.11 12.10 -2.70
C GLY A 63 -13.76 10.62 -2.64
N PRO A 64 -14.28 9.91 -1.63
CA PRO A 64 -13.98 8.50 -1.38
C PRO A 64 -14.58 7.55 -2.43
N GLU A 65 -15.53 8.00 -3.23
CA GLU A 65 -16.18 7.22 -4.30
C GLU A 65 -15.36 7.24 -5.60
N ALA A 66 -14.39 8.17 -5.71
CA ALA A 66 -13.55 8.26 -6.89
C ALA A 66 -12.70 7.00 -7.08
N PHE A 67 -12.57 6.53 -8.33
CA PHE A 67 -11.79 5.33 -8.64
C PHE A 67 -10.32 5.47 -8.21
N ALA A 68 -9.74 6.67 -8.33
CA ALA A 68 -8.37 6.94 -7.89
C ALA A 68 -8.16 6.61 -6.39
N TRP A 69 -9.17 6.86 -5.56
CA TRP A 69 -9.18 6.50 -4.14
C TRP A 69 -9.51 5.02 -3.93
N SER A 70 -10.57 4.52 -4.59
CA SER A 70 -11.07 3.16 -4.38
C SER A 70 -10.09 2.07 -4.81
N ARG A 71 -9.23 2.33 -5.81
CA ARG A 71 -8.19 1.42 -6.29
C ARG A 71 -7.04 1.21 -5.30
N GLN A 72 -6.90 2.06 -4.27
CA GLN A 72 -5.85 1.93 -3.26
C GLN A 72 -6.22 0.83 -2.26
N LEU A 73 -5.20 0.11 -1.77
CA LEU A 73 -5.38 -0.84 -0.66
C LEU A 73 -5.58 -0.05 0.64
N ARG A 74 -6.75 -0.19 1.25
CA ARG A 74 -7.18 0.64 2.38
C ARG A 74 -7.60 -0.22 3.57
N PHE A 75 -7.30 0.25 4.77
CA PHE A 75 -7.60 -0.42 6.02
C PHE A 75 -8.61 0.40 6.81
N TYR A 76 -9.67 -0.24 7.28
CA TYR A 76 -10.72 0.37 8.05
C TYR A 76 -10.97 -0.40 9.33
N TRP A 77 -11.12 0.32 10.43
CA TRP A 77 -11.61 -0.29 11.66
C TRP A 77 -13.12 -0.49 11.57
N ALA A 78 -13.57 -1.72 11.50
CA ALA A 78 -14.98 -2.09 11.49
C ALA A 78 -15.49 -2.23 12.93
N LYS A 79 -16.26 -1.26 13.41
CA LYS A 79 -16.76 -1.20 14.79
C LYS A 79 -17.66 -2.39 15.15
N GLU A 80 -18.43 -2.88 14.19
CA GLU A 80 -19.39 -3.97 14.35
C GLU A 80 -18.71 -5.30 14.65
N THR A 81 -17.67 -5.62 13.89
CA THR A 81 -16.89 -6.84 14.03
C THR A 81 -15.72 -6.68 15.01
N ARG A 82 -15.42 -5.45 15.42
CA ARG A 82 -14.20 -5.09 16.19
C ARG A 82 -12.93 -5.61 15.54
N ASP A 83 -12.83 -5.44 14.23
CA ASP A 83 -11.77 -6.01 13.41
C ASP A 83 -11.32 -5.03 12.32
N ILE A 84 -10.18 -5.31 11.68
CA ILE A 84 -9.67 -4.52 10.58
C ILE A 84 -10.22 -5.08 9.27
N GLN A 85 -10.96 -4.27 8.55
CA GLN A 85 -11.43 -4.57 7.21
C GLN A 85 -10.52 -3.95 6.17
N ILE A 86 -10.05 -4.78 5.23
CA ILE A 86 -9.26 -4.37 4.08
C ILE A 86 -10.19 -4.17 2.88
N ARG A 87 -9.98 -3.09 2.13
CA ARG A 87 -10.76 -2.78 0.92
C ARG A 87 -9.83 -2.37 -0.22
N ILE A 88 -10.10 -2.88 -1.40
CA ILE A 88 -9.51 -2.44 -2.67
C ILE A 88 -10.56 -2.60 -3.77
N CYS A 89 -10.89 -1.53 -4.47
CA CYS A 89 -12.08 -1.51 -5.35
C CYS A 89 -13.29 -2.10 -4.64
N ASP A 90 -13.88 -3.15 -5.20
CA ASP A 90 -15.04 -3.85 -4.65
C ASP A 90 -14.69 -5.05 -3.75
N TYR A 91 -13.40 -5.42 -3.68
CA TYR A 91 -12.97 -6.50 -2.80
C TYR A 91 -12.94 -6.03 -1.35
N ARG A 92 -13.46 -6.88 -0.47
CA ARG A 92 -13.47 -6.66 0.99
C ARG A 92 -13.09 -7.96 1.68
N THR A 93 -12.16 -7.87 2.63
CA THR A 93 -11.75 -9.00 3.47
C THR A 93 -11.40 -8.52 4.88
N LEU A 94 -11.35 -9.41 5.83
CA LEU A 94 -10.79 -9.13 7.14
C LEU A 94 -9.27 -9.30 7.12
N TYR A 95 -8.59 -8.60 8.00
CA TYR A 95 -7.16 -8.76 8.21
C TYR A 95 -6.88 -10.11 8.88
N SER A 96 -5.92 -10.87 8.39
CA SER A 96 -5.75 -12.28 8.83
C SER A 96 -4.88 -12.44 10.08
N TYR A 97 -4.13 -11.41 10.47
CA TYR A 97 -3.28 -11.39 11.68
C TYR A 97 -2.20 -12.47 11.74
N GLU A 98 -1.82 -13.08 10.64
CA GLU A 98 -0.68 -13.99 10.64
C GLU A 98 0.63 -13.23 10.86
N TYR A 99 1.50 -13.77 11.71
CA TYR A 99 2.79 -13.13 11.99
C TYR A 99 3.78 -13.35 10.85
N ILE A 100 4.12 -12.29 10.15
CA ILE A 100 5.01 -12.32 8.98
C ILE A 100 6.42 -11.79 9.31
N GLY A 101 6.59 -11.11 10.43
CA GLY A 101 7.85 -10.46 10.83
C GLY A 101 8.16 -9.19 10.01
N ASN A 102 9.36 -8.68 10.20
CA ASN A 102 9.85 -7.50 9.46
C ASN A 102 10.66 -7.94 8.24
N THR A 103 9.98 -8.25 7.15
CA THR A 103 10.57 -8.59 5.85
C THR A 103 10.77 -7.35 4.98
N GLY A 104 11.61 -7.46 3.95
CA GLY A 104 11.76 -6.40 2.94
C GLY A 104 10.42 -6.11 2.25
N ARG A 105 10.19 -4.84 1.90
CA ARG A 105 9.00 -4.40 1.19
C ARG A 105 9.27 -4.26 -0.29
N LEU A 106 8.30 -4.64 -1.13
CA LEU A 106 8.34 -4.40 -2.55
C LEU A 106 8.11 -2.91 -2.83
N VAL A 107 8.81 -2.36 -3.81
CA VAL A 107 8.49 -1.02 -4.33
C VAL A 107 7.25 -1.14 -5.20
N ILE A 108 6.16 -0.52 -4.76
CA ILE A 108 4.88 -0.56 -5.47
C ILE A 108 4.91 0.41 -6.64
N THR A 109 4.61 -0.10 -7.82
CA THR A 109 4.54 0.64 -9.07
C THR A 109 3.10 0.59 -9.62
N PRO A 110 2.74 1.43 -10.60
CA PRO A 110 1.41 1.34 -11.24
C PRO A 110 1.11 -0.04 -11.84
N LEU A 111 2.13 -0.82 -12.18
CA LEU A 111 1.97 -2.20 -12.65
C LEU A 111 1.58 -3.14 -11.50
N THR A 112 2.24 -3.04 -10.34
CA THR A 112 1.89 -3.83 -9.16
C THR A 112 0.50 -3.50 -8.64
N ASP A 113 0.08 -2.22 -8.69
CA ASP A 113 -1.30 -1.81 -8.37
C ASP A 113 -2.33 -2.53 -9.25
N ARG A 114 -2.08 -2.60 -10.56
CA ARG A 114 -2.96 -3.35 -11.48
C ARG A 114 -3.01 -4.84 -11.14
N CYS A 115 -1.87 -5.44 -10.80
CA CYS A 115 -1.82 -6.83 -10.36
C CYS A 115 -2.66 -7.03 -9.08
N TYR A 116 -2.56 -6.13 -8.11
CA TYR A 116 -3.34 -6.20 -6.88
C TYR A 116 -4.84 -6.12 -7.16
N ILE A 117 -5.29 -5.17 -7.98
CA ILE A 117 -6.69 -5.05 -8.37
C ILE A 117 -7.17 -6.33 -9.06
N THR A 118 -6.38 -6.88 -9.99
CA THR A 118 -6.75 -8.09 -10.73
C THR A 118 -6.85 -9.31 -9.81
N LEU A 119 -5.84 -9.53 -8.96
CA LEU A 119 -5.81 -10.65 -8.02
C LEU A 119 -6.95 -10.58 -7.01
N THR A 120 -7.19 -9.41 -6.43
CA THR A 120 -8.28 -9.22 -5.45
C THR A 120 -9.66 -9.31 -6.09
N THR A 121 -9.81 -8.86 -7.35
CA THR A 121 -11.06 -9.05 -8.10
C THR A 121 -11.32 -10.54 -8.38
N ALA A 122 -10.29 -11.31 -8.74
CA ALA A 122 -10.41 -12.75 -8.91
C ALA A 122 -10.85 -13.43 -7.60
N LEU A 123 -10.22 -13.08 -6.47
CA LEU A 123 -10.61 -13.60 -5.16
C LEU A 123 -12.05 -13.25 -4.79
N ARG A 124 -12.51 -12.03 -5.11
CA ARG A 124 -13.92 -11.65 -4.89
C ARG A 124 -14.88 -12.53 -5.68
N LEU A 125 -14.51 -12.91 -6.88
CA LEU A 125 -15.32 -13.76 -7.77
C LEU A 125 -15.15 -15.26 -7.45
N MET A 126 -14.48 -15.61 -6.36
CA MET A 126 -14.15 -17.00 -5.99
C MET A 126 -13.31 -17.71 -7.06
N LEU A 127 -12.52 -16.94 -7.80
CA LEU A 127 -11.57 -17.42 -8.79
C LEU A 127 -10.14 -17.35 -8.23
N SER A 128 -9.26 -18.17 -8.77
CA SER A 128 -7.83 -18.05 -8.50
C SER A 128 -7.17 -17.09 -9.49
N GLY A 129 -6.11 -16.40 -9.04
CA GLY A 129 -5.29 -15.56 -9.89
C GLY A 129 -3.94 -16.22 -10.16
N ALA A 130 -3.52 -16.25 -11.42
CA ALA A 130 -2.20 -16.77 -11.82
C ALA A 130 -1.41 -15.70 -12.57
N PRO A 131 -0.45 -15.03 -11.92
CA PRO A 131 0.41 -14.06 -12.60
C PRO A 131 1.23 -14.75 -13.69
N ALA A 132 1.04 -14.36 -14.95
CA ALA A 132 1.79 -14.85 -16.10
C ALA A 132 2.83 -13.84 -16.57
N GLY A 133 3.94 -14.33 -17.14
CA GLY A 133 5.01 -13.48 -17.69
C GLY A 133 6.37 -14.16 -17.68
N PRO A 134 7.41 -13.54 -18.26
CA PRO A 134 8.77 -14.08 -18.30
C PRO A 134 9.38 -14.32 -16.91
N ALA A 135 10.40 -15.14 -16.82
CA ALA A 135 11.15 -15.33 -15.58
C ALA A 135 11.75 -14.00 -15.10
N GLY A 136 11.88 -13.82 -13.79
CA GLY A 136 12.51 -12.62 -13.21
C GLY A 136 11.66 -11.34 -13.21
N THR A 137 10.40 -11.36 -13.62
CA THR A 137 9.52 -10.18 -13.66
C THR A 137 8.82 -9.86 -12.31
N GLY A 138 9.21 -10.52 -11.23
CA GLY A 138 8.70 -10.22 -9.88
C GLY A 138 7.30 -10.77 -9.58
N LYS A 139 6.78 -11.74 -10.36
CA LYS A 139 5.45 -12.33 -10.17
C LYS A 139 5.22 -12.87 -8.75
N THR A 140 6.12 -13.72 -8.30
CA THR A 140 6.06 -14.34 -6.96
C THR A 140 6.19 -13.29 -5.86
N GLU A 141 7.08 -12.32 -6.03
CA GLU A 141 7.26 -11.26 -5.03
C GLU A 141 6.04 -10.34 -4.93
N THR A 142 5.37 -10.05 -6.05
CA THR A 142 4.12 -9.26 -6.06
C THR A 142 3.01 -10.01 -5.33
N THR A 143 2.86 -11.31 -5.54
CA THR A 143 1.85 -12.13 -4.84
C THR A 143 2.16 -12.21 -3.35
N LYS A 144 3.41 -12.44 -2.96
CA LYS A 144 3.85 -12.45 -1.57
C LYS A 144 3.63 -11.10 -0.88
N ASP A 145 3.86 -10.00 -1.58
CA ASP A 145 3.68 -8.66 -0.99
C ASP A 145 2.19 -8.35 -0.77
N LEU A 146 1.32 -8.77 -1.69
CA LEU A 146 -0.13 -8.70 -1.48
C LEU A 146 -0.56 -9.56 -0.27
N GLY A 147 -0.06 -10.81 -0.15
CA GLY A 147 -0.31 -11.65 1.02
C GLY A 147 0.12 -10.98 2.32
N ARG A 148 1.32 -10.40 2.35
CA ARG A 148 1.81 -9.62 3.50
C ARG A 148 0.91 -8.44 3.84
N ALA A 149 0.41 -7.74 2.83
CA ALA A 149 -0.47 -6.58 3.03
C ALA A 149 -1.79 -6.94 3.70
N ILE A 150 -2.29 -8.16 3.47
CA ILE A 150 -3.51 -8.68 4.13
C ILE A 150 -3.22 -9.60 5.33
N ALA A 151 -1.95 -9.67 5.74
CA ALA A 151 -1.43 -10.53 6.81
C ALA A 151 -1.73 -12.02 6.61
N LEU A 152 -1.55 -12.50 5.39
CA LEU A 152 -1.52 -13.92 5.03
C LEU A 152 -0.08 -14.37 4.74
N CYS A 153 0.34 -15.47 5.33
CA CYS A 153 1.61 -16.12 5.02
C CYS A 153 1.49 -16.84 3.66
N VAL A 154 2.38 -16.49 2.71
CA VAL A 154 2.39 -17.01 1.34
C VAL A 154 3.75 -17.65 1.05
#